data_12a77a7be779a4bb0cb7d8ad458c631a
#
_entry.id   12a77a7be779a4bb0cb7d8ad458c631a
#
_cell.length_a   1.000
_cell.length_b   1.000
_cell.length_c   1.000
_cell.angle_alpha   90.00
_cell.angle_beta   90.00
_cell.angle_gamma   90.00
#
_symmetry.space_group_name_H-M   'P 1'
#
loop_
_entity.id
_entity.type
_entity.pdbx_description
1 polymer ?
#
loop_
_entity_poly.entity_id
_entity_poly.type
_entity_poly.pdbx_seq_one_letter_code
_entity_poly.pdbx_strand_id
1 'polypeptide(L)'
;MRVLFLALLFLIACSANDGRSKVNIYSEQGILLLGNGTEPSGIDPHIVTGVPEHKILLALLEGLVIFNPQNNGVLPGVASEWVISEDGLTYTFIFNPEAKWTNGESVKPEHFVYSWKRILSPELGAQYADMLYVIKNAESFHKGQIKDFSKVGVSVFENKLVVTLENPTPYFLNILTHYSTWPVHPETVEKFGGMTSRNNKWTRVNNFIGNGPFKLDSWEINKSLKVSRNDLYWGNDSNKINGIEFLPIDNELTQDRLFRSGGIHLANTVPTEKIIRYREERPKELVEHNYFGTYYYRINTNKSPLNDVNFRKALSLSIDRDLIVKSILKGNQKVSYSFTPPDENSYNPSTKLEFNPVKAKLLFKESGYDINNQPLEVLYNTSEGHQKIAQAIQEMWKKYLGLNVILTNVDWKVYLARETQGEFDISRAGWIGDYPDPFTFLDMMVTDRGNNKTGWSNARYDEILNNAASQISTTKRYELYEEAEKILIDELPVIPLYTYTRTYLLSERVKNWQKNILDTNPYQFLSLE
;
A
#
# COMPACT_ATOMS: atom_id res chain seq x y z
N MET A 1 26.80 -38.60 -65.51
CA MET A 1 25.80 -37.99 -64.61
C MET A 1 26.39 -38.01 -63.23
N ARG A 2 26.94 -36.87 -62.76
CA ARG A 2 27.45 -36.69 -61.42
C ARG A 2 26.46 -35.82 -60.63
N VAL A 3 25.83 -36.38 -59.62
CA VAL A 3 24.93 -35.67 -58.74
C VAL A 3 25.79 -35.05 -57.64
N LEU A 4 25.81 -33.71 -57.57
CA LEU A 4 26.46 -32.94 -56.49
C LEU A 4 25.48 -32.84 -55.30
N PHE A 5 25.83 -33.43 -54.15
CA PHE A 5 25.11 -33.20 -52.87
C PHE A 5 25.66 -31.93 -52.24
N LEU A 6 24.86 -30.86 -52.21
CA LEU A 6 25.13 -29.67 -51.43
C LEU A 6 24.65 -29.93 -49.97
N ALA A 7 25.60 -30.13 -49.07
CA ALA A 7 25.31 -30.15 -47.63
C ALA A 7 25.16 -28.70 -47.13
N LEU A 8 23.93 -28.29 -46.83
CA LEU A 8 23.64 -27.05 -46.10
C LEU A 8 24.04 -27.24 -44.63
N LEU A 9 25.15 -26.65 -44.24
CA LEU A 9 25.53 -26.49 -42.84
C LEU A 9 24.60 -25.43 -42.18
N PHE A 10 23.62 -25.88 -41.44
CA PHE A 10 22.91 -25.03 -40.47
C PHE A 10 23.89 -24.70 -39.35
N LEU A 11 24.47 -23.52 -39.36
CA LEU A 11 25.12 -22.91 -38.21
C LEU A 11 24.00 -22.55 -37.19
N ILE A 12 23.78 -23.46 -36.24
CA ILE A 12 23.08 -23.14 -34.98
C ILE A 12 24.00 -22.15 -34.27
N ALA A 13 23.68 -20.87 -34.33
CA ALA A 13 24.25 -19.88 -33.46
C ALA A 13 23.77 -20.20 -32.03
N CYS A 14 24.53 -21.04 -31.31
CA CYS A 14 24.49 -21.05 -29.84
C CYS A 14 24.91 -19.65 -29.40
N SER A 15 23.94 -18.82 -28.96
CA SER A 15 24.26 -17.65 -28.17
C SER A 15 25.08 -18.14 -27.00
N ALA A 16 26.36 -17.86 -26.98
CA ALA A 16 27.24 -18.12 -25.88
C ALA A 16 26.63 -17.44 -24.64
N ASN A 17 26.10 -18.24 -23.74
CA ASN A 17 25.75 -17.80 -22.40
C ASN A 17 27.08 -17.41 -21.77
N ASP A 18 27.41 -16.13 -21.68
CA ASP A 18 28.72 -15.61 -21.23
C ASP A 18 29.01 -15.88 -19.74
N GLY A 19 28.18 -16.70 -19.10
CA GLY A 19 28.31 -17.10 -17.69
C GLY A 19 27.97 -16.00 -16.67
N ARG A 20 27.59 -14.77 -17.17
CA ARG A 20 27.20 -13.68 -16.31
C ARG A 20 25.77 -13.84 -15.80
N SER A 21 25.51 -13.43 -14.55
CA SER A 21 24.16 -13.45 -14.00
C SER A 21 23.26 -12.40 -14.70
N LYS A 22 21.93 -12.63 -14.66
CA LYS A 22 20.96 -11.69 -15.22
C LYS A 22 21.12 -10.29 -14.59
N VAL A 23 21.36 -10.23 -13.26
CA VAL A 23 21.61 -8.99 -12.51
C VAL A 23 22.81 -8.23 -13.09
N ASN A 24 23.93 -8.91 -13.44
CA ASN A 24 25.09 -8.25 -14.00
C ASN A 24 24.78 -7.60 -15.36
N ILE A 25 24.12 -8.35 -16.25
CA ILE A 25 23.76 -7.87 -17.59
C ILE A 25 22.80 -6.67 -17.49
N TYR A 26 21.78 -6.78 -16.64
CA TYR A 26 20.76 -5.75 -16.49
C TYR A 26 21.29 -4.51 -15.77
N SER A 27 22.24 -4.66 -14.82
CA SER A 27 22.92 -3.50 -14.20
C SER A 27 23.69 -2.68 -15.25
N GLU A 28 24.45 -3.34 -16.12
CA GLU A 28 25.18 -2.67 -17.21
C GLU A 28 24.24 -1.94 -18.19
N GLN A 29 23.02 -2.44 -18.36
CA GLN A 29 21.96 -1.80 -19.15
C GLN A 29 21.21 -0.71 -18.38
N GLY A 30 21.46 -0.55 -17.09
CA GLY A 30 20.71 0.36 -16.22
C GLY A 30 19.28 -0.09 -15.94
N ILE A 31 18.99 -1.40 -15.97
CA ILE A 31 17.64 -1.95 -15.76
C ILE A 31 17.56 -2.61 -14.39
N LEU A 32 16.63 -2.16 -13.55
CA LEU A 32 16.33 -2.73 -12.25
C LEU A 32 15.36 -3.92 -12.36
N LEU A 33 15.74 -5.07 -11.82
CA LEU A 33 14.89 -6.26 -11.73
C LEU A 33 14.29 -6.35 -10.33
N LEU A 34 12.98 -6.14 -10.19
CA LEU A 34 12.32 -5.99 -8.91
C LEU A 34 11.27 -7.10 -8.71
N GLY A 35 11.41 -7.90 -7.64
CA GLY A 35 10.34 -8.80 -7.19
C GLY A 35 9.17 -7.98 -6.63
N ASN A 36 8.02 -8.00 -7.31
CA ASN A 36 6.85 -7.20 -6.93
C ASN A 36 5.96 -7.88 -5.87
N GLY A 37 6.22 -9.14 -5.58
CA GLY A 37 5.46 -9.94 -4.61
C GLY A 37 4.25 -10.63 -5.24
N THR A 38 3.42 -9.93 -5.99
CA THR A 38 2.24 -10.51 -6.65
C THR A 38 1.90 -9.75 -7.94
N GLU A 39 1.02 -10.32 -8.74
CA GLU A 39 0.42 -9.64 -9.89
C GLU A 39 -0.44 -8.46 -9.42
N PRO A 40 -0.24 -7.23 -9.96
CA PRO A 40 -1.06 -6.10 -9.58
C PRO A 40 -2.50 -6.26 -10.07
N SER A 41 -3.46 -5.79 -9.29
CA SER A 41 -4.89 -5.81 -9.65
C SER A 41 -5.22 -4.83 -10.79
N GLY A 42 -4.39 -3.81 -10.98
CA GLY A 42 -4.50 -2.75 -11.98
C GLY A 42 -3.44 -1.67 -11.79
N ILE A 43 -3.48 -0.63 -12.63
CA ILE A 43 -2.62 0.56 -12.53
C ILE A 43 -3.41 1.87 -12.69
N ASP A 44 -4.69 1.86 -12.31
CA ASP A 44 -5.48 3.10 -12.17
C ASP A 44 -5.29 3.64 -10.75
N PRO A 45 -4.60 4.79 -10.55
CA PRO A 45 -4.25 5.30 -9.22
C PRO A 45 -5.46 5.64 -8.35
N HIS A 46 -6.62 5.88 -8.95
CA HIS A 46 -7.84 6.23 -8.23
C HIS A 46 -8.72 5.02 -7.87
N ILE A 47 -8.32 3.79 -8.28
CA ILE A 47 -9.11 2.58 -8.05
C ILE A 47 -8.35 1.54 -7.21
N VAL A 48 -7.04 1.42 -7.42
CA VAL A 48 -6.21 0.41 -6.74
C VAL A 48 -5.88 0.81 -5.30
N THR A 49 -5.57 -0.20 -4.46
CA THR A 49 -5.34 0.01 -3.01
C THR A 49 -4.16 -0.77 -2.46
N GLY A 50 -3.32 -1.36 -3.31
CA GLY A 50 -2.28 -2.29 -2.86
C GLY A 50 -0.85 -1.76 -2.98
N VAL A 51 0.05 -2.30 -2.15
CA VAL A 51 1.50 -2.04 -2.21
C VAL A 51 2.12 -2.50 -3.54
N PRO A 52 1.72 -3.64 -4.16
CA PRO A 52 2.22 -4.02 -5.48
C PRO A 52 1.93 -2.99 -6.57
N GLU A 53 0.74 -2.38 -6.51
CA GLU A 53 0.29 -1.32 -7.40
C GLU A 53 1.05 -0.01 -7.15
N HIS A 54 1.22 0.37 -5.88
CA HIS A 54 1.98 1.56 -5.47
C HIS A 54 3.39 1.58 -6.09
N LYS A 55 4.13 0.46 -6.02
CA LYS A 55 5.48 0.34 -6.58
C LYS A 55 5.53 0.63 -8.07
N ILE A 56 4.53 0.19 -8.82
CA ILE A 56 4.44 0.42 -10.26
C ILE A 56 4.04 1.86 -10.56
N LEU A 57 3.04 2.38 -9.82
CA LEU A 57 2.57 3.75 -10.00
C LEU A 57 3.67 4.78 -9.66
N LEU A 58 4.54 4.49 -8.67
CA LEU A 58 5.70 5.31 -8.33
C LEU A 58 6.69 5.48 -9.51
N ALA A 59 6.72 4.53 -10.46
CA ALA A 59 7.50 4.66 -11.68
C ALA A 59 6.77 5.46 -12.76
N LEU A 60 5.45 5.34 -12.85
CA LEU A 60 4.65 5.81 -13.99
C LEU A 60 4.05 7.20 -13.81
N LEU A 61 3.81 7.62 -12.58
CA LEU A 61 3.13 8.87 -12.24
C LEU A 61 3.92 9.67 -11.19
N GLU A 62 3.63 10.96 -11.12
CA GLU A 62 4.18 11.87 -10.13
C GLU A 62 3.10 12.85 -9.66
N GLY A 63 3.06 13.11 -8.34
CA GLY A 63 2.15 14.07 -7.70
C GLY A 63 2.69 15.50 -7.68
N LEU A 64 1.97 16.39 -6.98
CA LEU A 64 2.44 17.76 -6.72
C LEU A 64 3.78 17.75 -5.99
N VAL A 65 3.95 16.83 -5.06
CA VAL A 65 5.16 16.63 -4.26
C VAL A 65 5.58 15.16 -4.29
N ILE A 66 6.86 14.88 -4.04
CA ILE A 66 7.48 13.55 -4.00
C ILE A 66 7.85 13.22 -2.55
N PHE A 67 7.67 11.98 -2.13
CA PHE A 67 8.14 11.50 -0.84
C PHE A 67 9.68 11.58 -0.74
N ASN A 68 10.17 12.17 0.37
CA ASN A 68 11.60 12.20 0.68
C ASN A 68 11.99 10.99 1.55
N PRO A 69 12.68 9.99 1.00
CA PRO A 69 13.01 8.78 1.75
C PRO A 69 14.08 8.99 2.83
N GLN A 70 14.77 10.14 2.86
CA GLN A 70 15.82 10.41 3.83
C GLN A 70 15.29 10.89 5.18
N ASN A 71 14.14 11.60 5.19
CA ASN A 71 13.59 12.22 6.40
C ASN A 71 12.09 12.05 6.57
N ASN A 72 11.43 11.22 5.72
CA ASN A 72 9.98 11.01 5.67
C ASN A 72 9.16 12.30 5.40
N GLY A 73 9.78 13.33 4.87
CA GLY A 73 9.15 14.58 4.45
C GLY A 73 8.78 14.56 2.97
N VAL A 74 8.74 15.76 2.36
CA VAL A 74 8.39 15.93 0.95
C VAL A 74 9.47 16.69 0.18
N LEU A 75 9.55 16.44 -1.13
CA LEU A 75 10.36 17.14 -2.11
C LEU A 75 9.45 17.74 -3.20
N PRO A 76 9.88 18.76 -3.93
CA PRO A 76 9.21 19.21 -5.14
C PRO A 76 8.99 18.06 -6.14
N GLY A 77 7.79 18.04 -6.75
CA GLY A 77 7.43 17.15 -7.84
C GLY A 77 6.92 17.96 -9.03
N VAL A 78 5.68 17.72 -9.48
CA VAL A 78 5.05 18.57 -10.50
C VAL A 78 4.97 20.03 -10.04
N ALA A 79 4.77 20.28 -8.73
CA ALA A 79 4.94 21.62 -8.16
C ALA A 79 6.40 21.85 -7.79
N SER A 80 7.01 22.90 -8.36
CA SER A 80 8.36 23.35 -8.00
C SER A 80 8.42 24.04 -6.63
N GLU A 81 7.31 24.71 -6.25
CA GLU A 81 7.18 25.46 -5.01
C GLU A 81 5.72 25.49 -4.54
N TRP A 82 5.51 25.77 -3.26
CA TRP A 82 4.18 26.02 -2.70
C TRP A 82 4.23 27.06 -1.58
N VAL A 83 3.14 27.77 -1.41
CA VAL A 83 2.92 28.75 -0.34
C VAL A 83 1.76 28.31 0.53
N ILE A 84 1.93 28.41 1.84
CA ILE A 84 0.91 28.07 2.85
C ILE A 84 0.47 29.38 3.51
N SER A 85 -0.83 29.62 3.61
CA SER A 85 -1.39 30.78 4.33
C SER A 85 -1.06 30.71 5.85
N GLU A 86 -1.06 31.84 6.53
CA GLU A 86 -0.75 31.94 7.98
C GLU A 86 -1.69 31.08 8.85
N ASP A 87 -2.95 30.93 8.44
CA ASP A 87 -3.94 30.09 9.11
C ASP A 87 -3.81 28.59 8.80
N GLY A 88 -2.88 28.21 7.90
CA GLY A 88 -2.65 26.83 7.48
C GLY A 88 -3.76 26.22 6.64
N LEU A 89 -4.73 27.03 6.17
CA LEU A 89 -5.89 26.54 5.43
C LEU A 89 -5.73 26.56 3.91
N THR A 90 -4.88 27.43 3.37
CA THR A 90 -4.75 27.57 1.91
C THR A 90 -3.33 27.23 1.46
N TYR A 91 -3.26 26.34 0.48
CA TYR A 91 -2.03 25.94 -0.19
C TYR A 91 -2.08 26.40 -1.65
N THR A 92 -1.07 27.12 -2.09
CA THR A 92 -0.93 27.57 -3.48
C THR A 92 0.29 26.90 -4.09
N PHE A 93 0.08 26.01 -5.07
CA PHE A 93 1.14 25.26 -5.75
C PHE A 93 1.52 25.94 -7.06
N ILE A 94 2.81 26.16 -7.25
CA ILE A 94 3.42 26.74 -8.45
C ILE A 94 4.02 25.58 -9.27
N PHE A 95 3.56 25.41 -10.49
CA PHE A 95 3.91 24.26 -11.32
C PHE A 95 5.28 24.43 -11.98
N ASN A 96 6.02 23.33 -12.06
CA ASN A 96 7.24 23.26 -12.84
C ASN A 96 6.89 23.37 -14.34
N PRO A 97 7.40 24.38 -15.07
CA PRO A 97 7.09 24.55 -16.49
C PRO A 97 7.62 23.43 -17.37
N GLU A 98 8.61 22.65 -16.89
CA GLU A 98 9.17 21.50 -17.60
C GLU A 98 8.42 20.18 -17.31
N ALA A 99 7.44 20.18 -16.39
CA ALA A 99 6.65 18.98 -16.10
C ALA A 99 5.77 18.62 -17.30
N LYS A 100 6.01 17.42 -17.87
CA LYS A 100 5.33 16.92 -19.09
C LYS A 100 4.77 15.54 -18.90
N TRP A 101 3.70 15.26 -19.62
CA TRP A 101 3.20 13.94 -19.87
C TRP A 101 4.09 13.20 -20.90
N THR A 102 4.03 11.86 -20.92
CA THR A 102 4.78 11.03 -21.87
C THR A 102 4.44 11.28 -23.35
N ASN A 103 3.33 11.97 -23.64
CA ASN A 103 2.94 12.41 -24.98
C ASN A 103 3.52 13.80 -25.36
N GLY A 104 4.23 14.46 -24.45
CA GLY A 104 4.86 15.77 -24.64
C GLY A 104 4.02 16.98 -24.22
N GLU A 105 2.76 16.78 -23.85
CA GLU A 105 1.91 17.86 -23.33
C GLU A 105 2.37 18.30 -21.93
N SER A 106 2.24 19.59 -21.60
CA SER A 106 2.55 20.10 -20.27
C SER A 106 1.56 19.60 -19.23
N VAL A 107 2.04 19.27 -18.03
CA VAL A 107 1.16 19.01 -16.89
C VAL A 107 0.63 20.34 -16.37
N LYS A 108 -0.71 20.45 -16.23
CA LYS A 108 -1.42 21.69 -15.88
C LYS A 108 -2.17 21.56 -14.56
N PRO A 109 -2.43 22.66 -13.84
CA PRO A 109 -3.27 22.65 -12.63
C PRO A 109 -4.65 22.03 -12.87
N GLU A 110 -5.25 22.22 -14.05
CA GLU A 110 -6.55 21.67 -14.43
C GLU A 110 -6.56 20.13 -14.43
N HIS A 111 -5.41 19.49 -14.69
CA HIS A 111 -5.31 18.02 -14.65
C HIS A 111 -5.48 17.50 -13.22
N PHE A 112 -5.02 18.22 -12.21
CA PHE A 112 -5.26 17.90 -10.80
C PHE A 112 -6.71 18.15 -10.40
N VAL A 113 -7.30 19.27 -10.84
CA VAL A 113 -8.74 19.55 -10.63
C VAL A 113 -9.60 18.41 -11.21
N TYR A 114 -9.32 18.00 -12.44
CA TYR A 114 -10.00 16.86 -13.07
C TYR A 114 -9.80 15.55 -12.26
N SER A 115 -8.58 15.27 -11.88
CA SER A 115 -8.21 14.02 -11.18
C SER A 115 -8.85 13.93 -9.80
N TRP A 116 -8.86 15.03 -9.05
CA TRP A 116 -9.49 15.07 -7.74
C TRP A 116 -11.02 15.08 -7.83
N LYS A 117 -11.59 15.70 -8.86
CA LYS A 117 -13.01 15.51 -9.17
C LYS A 117 -13.32 14.05 -9.48
N ARG A 118 -12.45 13.38 -10.25
CA ARG A 118 -12.62 11.97 -10.61
C ARG A 118 -12.63 11.05 -9.39
N ILE A 119 -11.62 11.13 -8.52
CA ILE A 119 -11.54 10.27 -7.34
C ILE A 119 -12.68 10.55 -6.35
N LEU A 120 -13.12 11.81 -6.23
CA LEU A 120 -14.23 12.23 -5.37
C LEU A 120 -15.61 11.97 -6.00
N SER A 121 -15.72 11.58 -7.27
CA SER A 121 -17.00 11.24 -7.89
C SER A 121 -17.58 9.96 -7.30
N PRO A 122 -18.81 10.00 -6.71
CA PRO A 122 -19.41 8.80 -6.09
C PRO A 122 -19.51 7.61 -7.04
N GLU A 123 -19.76 7.88 -8.33
CA GLU A 123 -19.93 6.86 -9.37
C GLU A 123 -18.65 6.07 -9.66
N LEU A 124 -17.46 6.63 -9.38
CA LEU A 124 -16.21 5.89 -9.48
C LEU A 124 -16.07 4.86 -8.37
N GLY A 125 -16.60 5.14 -7.17
CA GLY A 125 -16.50 4.27 -6.01
C GLY A 125 -15.05 4.05 -5.58
N ALA A 126 -14.26 5.12 -5.56
CA ALA A 126 -12.86 5.10 -5.15
C ALA A 126 -12.75 4.86 -3.65
N GLN A 127 -11.99 3.84 -3.23
CA GLN A 127 -11.82 3.51 -1.81
C GLN A 127 -10.94 4.51 -1.07
N TYR A 128 -10.07 5.24 -1.78
CA TYR A 128 -9.20 6.29 -1.27
C TYR A 128 -9.74 7.71 -1.50
N ALA A 129 -11.05 7.88 -1.79
CA ALA A 129 -11.63 9.21 -1.89
C ALA A 129 -11.50 10.02 -0.60
N ASP A 130 -11.52 9.33 0.54
CA ASP A 130 -11.36 9.87 1.88
C ASP A 130 -10.01 10.55 2.12
N MET A 131 -8.94 10.17 1.41
CA MET A 131 -7.65 10.87 1.45
C MET A 131 -7.76 12.38 1.14
N LEU A 132 -8.74 12.76 0.33
CA LEU A 132 -8.99 14.17 -0.05
C LEU A 132 -10.08 14.85 0.80
N TYR A 133 -10.65 14.20 1.81
CA TYR A 133 -11.68 14.81 2.68
C TYR A 133 -11.16 15.96 3.53
N VAL A 134 -9.85 16.07 3.67
CA VAL A 134 -9.19 17.24 4.27
C VAL A 134 -9.40 18.53 3.46
N ILE A 135 -9.78 18.42 2.18
CA ILE A 135 -10.09 19.56 1.30
C ILE A 135 -11.54 19.99 1.56
N LYS A 136 -11.74 21.30 1.66
CA LYS A 136 -13.04 21.92 1.92
C LYS A 136 -14.14 21.36 1.01
N ASN A 137 -15.25 20.93 1.60
CA ASN A 137 -16.42 20.35 0.92
C ASN A 137 -16.16 19.05 0.12
N ALA A 138 -14.97 18.46 0.16
CA ALA A 138 -14.65 17.25 -0.62
C ALA A 138 -15.49 16.04 -0.16
N GLU A 139 -15.64 15.84 1.15
CA GLU A 139 -16.48 14.78 1.70
C GLU A 139 -17.97 14.97 1.32
N SER A 140 -18.48 16.20 1.44
CA SER A 140 -19.87 16.52 1.06
C SER A 140 -20.14 16.30 -0.43
N PHE A 141 -19.13 16.55 -1.28
CA PHE A 141 -19.22 16.25 -2.71
C PHE A 141 -19.22 14.73 -2.94
N HIS A 142 -18.28 14.00 -2.34
CA HIS A 142 -18.21 12.55 -2.49
C HIS A 142 -19.48 11.84 -1.98
N LYS A 143 -20.09 12.32 -0.88
CA LYS A 143 -21.35 11.79 -0.34
C LYS A 143 -22.60 12.26 -1.11
N GLY A 144 -22.43 13.03 -2.20
CA GLY A 144 -23.53 13.53 -3.05
C GLY A 144 -24.39 14.62 -2.42
N GLN A 145 -23.99 15.18 -1.28
CA GLN A 145 -24.66 16.31 -0.61
C GLN A 145 -24.45 17.62 -1.38
N ILE A 146 -23.30 17.77 -2.01
CA ILE A 146 -22.97 18.85 -2.93
C ILE A 146 -22.76 18.23 -4.32
N LYS A 147 -23.45 18.74 -5.34
CA LYS A 147 -23.33 18.27 -6.74
C LYS A 147 -22.36 19.09 -7.58
N ASP A 148 -22.16 20.34 -7.20
CA ASP A 148 -21.30 21.27 -7.91
C ASP A 148 -19.87 21.22 -7.37
N PHE A 149 -18.95 20.64 -8.15
CA PHE A 149 -17.54 20.51 -7.78
C PHE A 149 -16.83 21.85 -7.60
N SER A 150 -17.34 22.94 -8.20
CA SER A 150 -16.76 24.27 -8.01
C SER A 150 -16.81 24.78 -6.56
N LYS A 151 -17.63 24.14 -5.71
CA LYS A 151 -17.71 24.43 -4.26
C LYS A 151 -16.66 23.66 -3.44
N VAL A 152 -15.99 22.68 -4.03
CA VAL A 152 -14.87 21.98 -3.40
C VAL A 152 -13.67 22.93 -3.39
N GLY A 153 -12.91 22.92 -2.32
CA GLY A 153 -11.76 23.81 -2.08
C GLY A 153 -10.59 23.60 -3.04
N VAL A 154 -10.84 23.42 -4.33
CA VAL A 154 -9.81 23.24 -5.37
C VAL A 154 -10.13 24.14 -6.55
N SER A 155 -9.19 25.00 -6.92
CA SER A 155 -9.35 25.93 -8.04
C SER A 155 -8.04 26.23 -8.73
N VAL A 156 -8.12 26.79 -9.93
CA VAL A 156 -6.96 27.30 -10.68
C VAL A 156 -7.03 28.82 -10.69
N PHE A 157 -5.96 29.45 -10.30
CA PHE A 157 -5.79 30.90 -10.35
C PHE A 157 -4.40 31.26 -10.87
N GLU A 158 -4.29 32.07 -11.90
CA GLU A 158 -3.03 32.48 -12.53
C GLU A 158 -2.07 31.31 -12.82
N ASN A 159 -2.62 30.23 -13.38
CA ASN A 159 -1.88 28.99 -13.68
C ASN A 159 -1.25 28.31 -12.43
N LYS A 160 -1.82 28.52 -11.26
CA LYS A 160 -1.46 27.88 -10.00
C LYS A 160 -2.64 27.07 -9.49
N LEU A 161 -2.36 25.96 -8.84
CA LEU A 161 -3.40 25.21 -8.13
C LEU A 161 -3.55 25.77 -6.73
N VAL A 162 -4.76 26.22 -6.40
CA VAL A 162 -5.11 26.73 -5.08
C VAL A 162 -6.02 25.71 -4.38
N VAL A 163 -5.57 25.24 -3.21
CA VAL A 163 -6.29 24.26 -2.41
C VAL A 163 -6.62 24.85 -1.06
N THR A 164 -7.90 24.86 -0.72
CA THR A 164 -8.41 25.29 0.59
C THR A 164 -8.84 24.05 1.38
N LEU A 165 -8.31 23.90 2.58
CA LEU A 165 -8.62 22.78 3.47
C LEU A 165 -9.87 23.08 4.33
N GLU A 166 -10.50 22.02 4.84
CA GLU A 166 -11.58 22.11 5.81
C GLU A 166 -11.06 22.58 7.18
N ASN A 167 -9.90 22.02 7.59
CA ASN A 167 -9.19 22.35 8.81
C ASN A 167 -7.68 22.41 8.55
N PRO A 168 -6.88 23.11 9.38
CA PRO A 168 -5.43 23.07 9.27
C PRO A 168 -4.92 21.62 9.42
N THR A 169 -4.29 21.10 8.39
CA THR A 169 -3.83 19.72 8.32
C THR A 169 -2.30 19.68 8.14
N PRO A 170 -1.51 19.58 9.21
CA PRO A 170 -0.04 19.67 9.14
C PRO A 170 0.61 18.61 8.24
N TYR A 171 -0.05 17.47 8.04
CA TYR A 171 0.41 16.36 7.19
C TYR A 171 -0.17 16.38 5.78
N PHE A 172 -0.83 17.47 5.35
CA PHE A 172 -1.45 17.55 4.03
C PHE A 172 -0.46 17.30 2.88
N LEU A 173 0.74 17.88 2.94
CA LEU A 173 1.76 17.64 1.92
C LEU A 173 2.17 16.15 1.86
N ASN A 174 2.20 15.46 2.99
CA ASN A 174 2.49 14.03 3.02
C ASN A 174 1.36 13.20 2.39
N ILE A 175 0.09 13.58 2.60
CA ILE A 175 -1.06 12.98 1.88
C ILE A 175 -0.84 13.05 0.36
N LEU A 176 -0.35 14.18 -0.15
CA LEU A 176 -0.13 14.39 -1.58
C LEU A 176 1.01 13.56 -2.17
N THR A 177 1.80 12.86 -1.36
CA THR A 177 2.78 11.88 -1.84
C THR A 177 2.16 10.52 -2.18
N HIS A 178 0.92 10.28 -1.77
CA HIS A 178 0.22 9.04 -2.05
C HIS A 178 -0.38 9.03 -3.46
N TYR A 179 -0.24 7.92 -4.18
CA TYR A 179 -0.63 7.80 -5.60
C TYR A 179 -2.11 8.12 -5.88
N SER A 180 -3.01 7.93 -4.91
CA SER A 180 -4.44 8.23 -5.09
C SER A 180 -4.72 9.73 -5.33
N THR A 181 -3.77 10.60 -4.98
CA THR A 181 -3.87 12.05 -5.19
C THR A 181 -3.17 12.52 -6.46
N TRP A 182 -2.50 11.62 -7.17
CA TRP A 182 -1.74 11.97 -8.37
C TRP A 182 -2.63 12.17 -9.59
N PRO A 183 -2.15 12.97 -10.57
CA PRO A 183 -2.97 13.28 -11.73
C PRO A 183 -3.03 12.12 -12.71
N VAL A 184 -4.14 12.03 -13.43
CA VAL A 184 -4.31 11.21 -14.63
C VAL A 184 -4.49 12.13 -15.84
N HIS A 185 -4.13 11.66 -17.05
CA HIS A 185 -4.25 12.44 -18.25
C HIS A 185 -5.74 12.51 -18.69
N PRO A 186 -6.43 13.68 -18.58
CA PRO A 186 -7.87 13.76 -18.74
C PRO A 186 -8.37 13.28 -20.10
N GLU A 187 -7.72 13.74 -21.18
CA GLU A 187 -8.11 13.43 -22.56
C GLU A 187 -8.03 11.93 -22.85
N THR A 188 -7.05 11.25 -22.25
CA THR A 188 -6.91 9.80 -22.38
C THR A 188 -8.00 9.06 -21.61
N VAL A 189 -8.29 9.49 -20.38
CA VAL A 189 -9.37 8.91 -19.58
C VAL A 189 -10.72 9.05 -20.30
N GLU A 190 -11.04 10.23 -20.80
CA GLU A 190 -12.29 10.50 -21.51
C GLU A 190 -12.39 9.71 -22.80
N LYS A 191 -11.32 9.64 -23.58
CA LYS A 191 -11.27 8.89 -24.85
C LYS A 191 -11.58 7.40 -24.69
N PHE A 192 -11.18 6.80 -23.55
CA PHE A 192 -11.25 5.35 -23.36
C PHE A 192 -12.33 4.89 -22.38
N GLY A 193 -13.29 5.71 -22.03
CA GLY A 193 -14.45 5.28 -21.22
C GLY A 193 -15.08 6.35 -20.34
N GLY A 194 -14.41 7.49 -20.17
CA GLY A 194 -14.89 8.62 -19.36
C GLY A 194 -14.47 8.57 -17.90
N MET A 195 -14.66 9.68 -17.23
CA MET A 195 -14.16 10.00 -15.90
C MET A 195 -14.46 8.90 -14.86
N THR A 196 -15.69 8.40 -14.82
CA THR A 196 -16.16 7.48 -13.75
C THR A 196 -16.18 6.01 -14.17
N SER A 197 -15.72 5.68 -15.38
CA SER A 197 -15.69 4.29 -15.86
C SER A 197 -14.57 3.47 -15.21
N ARG A 198 -14.94 2.43 -14.46
CA ARG A 198 -13.97 1.49 -13.83
C ARG A 198 -13.38 0.49 -14.82
N ASN A 199 -14.08 0.14 -15.90
CA ASN A 199 -13.62 -0.77 -16.96
C ASN A 199 -12.94 -0.03 -18.11
N ASN A 200 -12.34 1.09 -17.81
CA ASN A 200 -11.69 1.97 -18.74
C ASN A 200 -10.41 1.31 -19.34
N LYS A 201 -10.16 1.54 -20.62
CA LYS A 201 -9.00 0.98 -21.34
C LYS A 201 -7.78 1.91 -21.33
N TRP A 202 -7.85 3.05 -20.67
CA TRP A 202 -6.76 4.03 -20.64
C TRP A 202 -5.49 3.50 -19.95
N THR A 203 -5.64 2.54 -19.02
CA THR A 203 -4.51 1.90 -18.32
C THR A 203 -3.79 0.80 -19.11
N ARG A 204 -4.23 0.51 -20.35
CA ARG A 204 -3.54 -0.46 -21.20
C ARG A 204 -2.25 0.10 -21.77
N VAL A 205 -1.26 -0.76 -21.99
CA VAL A 205 0.09 -0.42 -22.45
C VAL A 205 0.10 0.65 -23.57
N ASN A 206 -0.68 0.46 -24.61
CA ASN A 206 -0.69 1.37 -25.77
C ASN A 206 -1.47 2.69 -25.54
N ASN A 207 -2.14 2.83 -24.42
CA ASN A 207 -3.01 3.96 -24.13
C ASN A 207 -2.53 4.76 -22.91
N PHE A 208 -1.71 4.15 -22.05
CA PHE A 208 -1.28 4.77 -20.79
C PHE A 208 -0.39 5.99 -21.06
N ILE A 209 -0.81 7.14 -20.56
CA ILE A 209 -0.03 8.38 -20.56
C ILE A 209 0.22 8.73 -19.11
N GLY A 210 1.49 8.70 -18.70
CA GLY A 210 1.97 9.07 -17.38
C GLY A 210 2.78 10.34 -17.40
N ASN A 211 3.11 10.85 -16.22
CA ASN A 211 3.97 12.03 -16.03
C ASN A 211 5.18 11.73 -15.13
N GLY A 212 5.37 10.45 -14.79
CA GLY A 212 6.45 10.00 -13.93
C GLY A 212 7.79 9.81 -14.64
N PRO A 213 8.83 9.36 -13.89
CA PRO A 213 10.19 9.17 -14.41
C PRO A 213 10.31 8.03 -15.43
N PHE A 214 9.32 7.16 -15.56
CA PHE A 214 9.29 6.06 -16.51
C PHE A 214 7.96 6.02 -17.26
N LYS A 215 7.98 5.37 -18.42
CA LYS A 215 6.81 5.09 -19.27
C LYS A 215 6.56 3.58 -19.36
N LEU A 216 5.31 3.19 -19.49
CA LEU A 216 4.88 1.79 -19.59
C LEU A 216 5.20 1.22 -20.97
N ASP A 217 6.02 0.18 -21.03
CA ASP A 217 6.41 -0.48 -22.29
C ASP A 217 5.62 -1.76 -22.55
N SER A 218 5.48 -2.63 -21.53
CA SER A 218 4.75 -3.88 -21.66
C SER A 218 4.19 -4.37 -20.34
N TRP A 219 3.10 -5.10 -20.41
CA TRP A 219 2.51 -5.81 -19.29
C TRP A 219 2.02 -7.19 -19.77
N GLU A 220 2.78 -8.22 -19.41
CA GLU A 220 2.45 -9.62 -19.64
C GLU A 220 1.96 -10.21 -18.31
N ILE A 221 0.66 -10.48 -18.22
CA ILE A 221 -0.01 -10.96 -16.99
C ILE A 221 0.70 -12.19 -16.42
N ASN A 222 0.95 -12.19 -15.11
CA ASN A 222 1.67 -13.24 -14.35
C ASN A 222 3.12 -13.50 -14.83
N LYS A 223 3.69 -12.59 -15.61
CA LYS A 223 5.06 -12.74 -16.08
C LYS A 223 5.93 -11.53 -15.76
N SER A 224 5.61 -10.35 -16.29
CA SER A 224 6.33 -9.11 -15.98
C SER A 224 5.58 -7.87 -16.46
N LEU A 225 5.79 -6.77 -15.74
CA LEU A 225 5.49 -5.42 -16.20
C LEU A 225 6.80 -4.67 -16.37
N LYS A 226 7.01 -4.07 -17.55
CA LYS A 226 8.25 -3.35 -17.90
C LYS A 226 7.97 -1.89 -18.16
N VAL A 227 8.88 -1.07 -17.65
CA VAL A 227 8.89 0.37 -17.87
C VAL A 227 10.28 0.81 -18.33
N SER A 228 10.36 1.78 -19.22
CA SER A 228 11.60 2.42 -19.66
C SER A 228 11.63 3.89 -19.25
N ARG A 229 12.81 4.48 -19.21
CA ARG A 229 13.00 5.90 -18.90
C ARG A 229 12.07 6.78 -19.73
N ASN A 230 11.44 7.74 -19.10
CA ASN A 230 10.70 8.80 -19.77
C ASN A 230 11.63 9.96 -20.07
N ASP A 231 12.07 10.09 -21.33
CA ASP A 231 13.01 11.13 -21.75
C ASP A 231 12.46 12.56 -21.60
N LEU A 232 11.13 12.69 -21.44
CA LEU A 232 10.45 13.98 -21.23
C LEU A 232 10.25 14.32 -19.75
N TYR A 233 10.70 13.46 -18.84
CA TYR A 233 10.59 13.73 -17.41
C TYR A 233 11.52 14.86 -16.98
N TRP A 234 10.97 15.86 -16.30
CA TRP A 234 11.71 17.07 -15.89
C TRP A 234 12.92 16.80 -15.00
N GLY A 235 12.89 15.74 -14.19
CA GLY A 235 13.92 15.36 -13.23
C GLY A 235 14.96 14.36 -13.78
N ASN A 236 15.13 14.22 -15.09
CA ASN A 236 16.01 13.22 -15.70
C ASN A 236 17.49 13.36 -15.37
N ASP A 237 17.96 14.54 -14.96
CA ASP A 237 19.36 14.73 -14.55
C ASP A 237 19.74 13.84 -13.36
N SER A 238 18.80 13.59 -12.45
CA SER A 238 18.95 12.68 -11.31
C SER A 238 18.68 11.21 -11.66
N ASN A 239 17.89 10.91 -12.70
CA ASN A 239 17.49 9.56 -13.06
C ASN A 239 18.63 8.78 -13.74
N LYS A 240 19.24 7.84 -13.01
CA LYS A 240 20.37 7.02 -13.50
C LYS A 240 19.93 5.62 -13.94
N ILE A 241 18.63 5.29 -13.84
CA ILE A 241 18.06 4.01 -14.26
C ILE A 241 17.41 4.16 -15.63
N ASN A 242 17.63 3.19 -16.53
CA ASN A 242 17.07 3.19 -17.88
C ASN A 242 15.71 2.48 -17.96
N GLY A 243 15.41 1.62 -16.98
CA GLY A 243 14.15 0.88 -16.94
C GLY A 243 14.01 0.01 -15.70
N ILE A 244 12.81 -0.49 -15.49
CA ILE A 244 12.48 -1.41 -14.39
C ILE A 244 11.65 -2.56 -14.95
N GLU A 245 11.97 -3.79 -14.54
CA GLU A 245 11.15 -4.97 -14.78
C GLU A 245 10.57 -5.44 -13.44
N PHE A 246 9.26 -5.29 -13.26
CA PHE A 246 8.50 -5.76 -12.11
C PHE A 246 8.08 -7.21 -12.34
N LEU A 247 8.47 -8.10 -11.43
CA LEU A 247 8.21 -9.54 -11.53
C LEU A 247 7.19 -9.95 -10.45
N PRO A 248 6.00 -10.44 -10.82
CA PRO A 248 4.98 -10.87 -9.88
C PRO A 248 5.30 -12.27 -9.36
N ILE A 249 6.15 -12.35 -8.34
CA ILE A 249 6.61 -13.61 -7.75
C ILE A 249 6.11 -13.64 -6.30
N ASP A 250 5.09 -14.43 -6.01
CA ASP A 250 4.47 -14.57 -4.68
C ASP A 250 5.17 -15.63 -3.80
N ASN A 251 5.83 -16.62 -4.41
CA ASN A 251 6.52 -17.68 -3.68
C ASN A 251 7.89 -17.22 -3.16
N GLU A 252 8.05 -17.18 -1.84
CA GLU A 252 9.25 -16.70 -1.14
C GLU A 252 10.52 -17.51 -1.47
N LEU A 253 10.40 -18.84 -1.61
CA LEU A 253 11.54 -19.71 -1.98
C LEU A 253 11.98 -19.47 -3.43
N THR A 254 11.06 -19.12 -4.30
CA THR A 254 11.38 -18.76 -5.69
C THR A 254 12.10 -17.42 -5.75
N GLN A 255 11.65 -16.40 -4.98
CA GLN A 255 12.36 -15.13 -4.86
C GLN A 255 13.77 -15.33 -4.30
N ASP A 256 13.92 -16.11 -3.22
CA ASP A 256 15.23 -16.43 -2.65
C ASP A 256 16.17 -17.12 -3.66
N ARG A 257 15.68 -18.10 -4.41
CA ARG A 257 16.48 -18.77 -5.45
C ARG A 257 16.92 -17.83 -6.55
N LEU A 258 16.01 -17.02 -7.06
CA LEU A 258 16.30 -16.02 -8.09
C LEU A 258 17.32 -15.00 -7.59
N PHE A 259 17.16 -14.49 -6.38
CA PHE A 259 18.13 -13.55 -5.79
C PHE A 259 19.53 -14.18 -5.70
N ARG A 260 19.65 -15.37 -5.12
CA ARG A 260 20.94 -16.06 -4.97
C ARG A 260 21.60 -16.43 -6.30
N SER A 261 20.83 -16.72 -7.33
CA SER A 261 21.35 -16.98 -8.68
C SER A 261 21.65 -15.73 -9.50
N GLY A 262 21.42 -14.53 -8.93
CA GLY A 262 21.56 -13.27 -9.65
C GLY A 262 20.49 -13.07 -10.71
N GLY A 263 19.28 -13.60 -10.50
CA GLY A 263 18.11 -13.42 -11.37
C GLY A 263 17.33 -12.15 -11.12
N ILE A 264 17.39 -11.57 -9.91
CA ILE A 264 16.71 -10.34 -9.50
C ILE A 264 17.61 -9.49 -8.60
N HIS A 265 17.45 -8.15 -8.65
CA HIS A 265 18.14 -7.20 -7.78
C HIS A 265 17.48 -7.08 -6.40
N LEU A 266 16.16 -7.22 -6.35
CA LEU A 266 15.38 -7.13 -5.12
C LEU A 266 14.43 -8.32 -5.01
N ALA A 267 14.54 -9.09 -3.92
CA ALA A 267 13.55 -10.06 -3.50
C ALA A 267 12.68 -9.41 -2.41
N ASN A 268 11.39 -9.26 -2.66
CA ASN A 268 10.45 -8.52 -1.80
C ASN A 268 10.26 -9.13 -0.40
N THR A 269 10.57 -10.42 -0.26
CA THR A 269 10.46 -11.18 1.00
C THR A 269 11.65 -12.14 1.16
N VAL A 270 11.84 -12.60 2.39
CA VAL A 270 12.84 -13.64 2.74
C VAL A 270 12.13 -14.78 3.45
N PRO A 271 12.34 -16.05 3.05
CA PRO A 271 11.81 -17.17 3.80
C PRO A 271 12.23 -17.10 5.28
N THR A 272 11.28 -17.20 6.19
CA THR A 272 11.49 -16.95 7.62
C THR A 272 12.57 -17.83 8.24
N GLU A 273 12.71 -19.07 7.77
CA GLU A 273 13.74 -20.01 8.20
C GLU A 273 15.17 -19.62 7.76
N LYS A 274 15.29 -18.73 6.75
CA LYS A 274 16.59 -18.29 6.22
C LYS A 274 17.06 -16.95 6.76
N ILE A 275 16.21 -16.17 7.46
CA ILE A 275 16.54 -14.82 7.93
C ILE A 275 17.80 -14.84 8.80
N ILE A 276 17.91 -15.76 9.77
CA ILE A 276 19.07 -15.85 10.66
C ILE A 276 20.33 -16.12 9.84
N ARG A 277 20.26 -17.04 8.89
CA ARG A 277 21.39 -17.37 8.02
C ARG A 277 21.83 -16.16 7.16
N TYR A 278 20.90 -15.39 6.64
CA TYR A 278 21.23 -14.16 5.89
C TYR A 278 21.90 -13.11 6.78
N ARG A 279 21.48 -12.94 8.05
CA ARG A 279 22.14 -12.04 9.00
C ARG A 279 23.61 -12.42 9.24
N GLU A 280 23.91 -13.72 9.26
CA GLU A 280 25.27 -14.24 9.51
C GLU A 280 26.13 -14.23 8.24
N GLU A 281 25.61 -14.74 7.12
CA GLU A 281 26.39 -15.01 5.91
C GLU A 281 26.38 -13.85 4.90
N ARG A 282 25.27 -13.09 4.81
CA ARG A 282 25.06 -12.03 3.79
C ARG A 282 24.41 -10.76 4.37
N PRO A 283 24.98 -10.17 5.45
CA PRO A 283 24.36 -9.05 6.17
C PRO A 283 24.20 -7.77 5.33
N LYS A 284 25.00 -7.59 4.28
CA LYS A 284 24.91 -6.43 3.40
C LYS A 284 23.73 -6.50 2.42
N GLU A 285 23.28 -7.70 2.11
CA GLU A 285 22.15 -7.91 1.20
C GLU A 285 20.81 -8.02 1.94
N LEU A 286 20.84 -8.36 3.23
CA LEU A 286 19.64 -8.41 4.05
C LEU A 286 19.29 -7.00 4.54
N VAL A 287 18.16 -6.51 4.11
CA VAL A 287 17.62 -5.22 4.57
C VAL A 287 16.54 -5.49 5.61
N GLU A 288 16.72 -4.89 6.79
CA GLU A 288 15.75 -4.93 7.88
C GLU A 288 15.57 -3.51 8.44
N HIS A 289 14.32 -3.06 8.56
CA HIS A 289 13.98 -1.78 9.20
C HIS A 289 12.52 -1.76 9.67
N ASN A 290 12.18 -0.82 10.56
CA ASN A 290 10.81 -0.60 10.97
C ASN A 290 9.95 -0.22 9.76
N TYR A 291 8.71 -0.71 9.75
CA TYR A 291 7.73 -0.40 8.72
C TYR A 291 6.46 0.10 9.39
N PHE A 292 6.00 1.27 9.00
CA PHE A 292 4.86 1.93 9.63
C PHE A 292 3.57 1.22 9.23
N GLY A 293 3.35 0.06 9.83
CA GLY A 293 2.24 -0.79 9.48
C GLY A 293 1.90 -1.81 10.55
N THR A 294 0.65 -2.24 10.56
CA THR A 294 0.09 -3.25 11.46
C THR A 294 -0.48 -4.42 10.67
N TYR A 295 -0.06 -5.62 11.04
CA TYR A 295 -0.71 -6.85 10.63
C TYR A 295 -1.84 -7.16 11.59
N TYR A 296 -3.04 -7.37 11.06
CA TYR A 296 -4.22 -7.61 11.87
C TYR A 296 -5.19 -8.57 11.20
N TYR A 297 -6.15 -9.06 11.95
CA TYR A 297 -7.32 -9.72 11.39
C TYR A 297 -8.49 -8.75 11.40
N ARG A 298 -9.15 -8.64 10.26
CA ARG A 298 -10.36 -7.84 10.04
C ARG A 298 -11.56 -8.72 10.31
N ILE A 299 -12.54 -8.20 11.05
CA ILE A 299 -13.76 -8.93 11.43
C ILE A 299 -14.94 -8.31 10.71
N ASN A 300 -15.77 -9.13 10.10
CA ASN A 300 -17.04 -8.67 9.55
C ASN A 300 -18.08 -8.59 10.68
N THR A 301 -18.25 -7.40 11.25
CA THR A 301 -19.10 -7.17 12.42
C THR A 301 -20.60 -7.23 12.10
N ASN A 302 -20.99 -7.31 10.84
CA ASN A 302 -22.39 -7.50 10.41
C ASN A 302 -22.86 -8.95 10.52
N LYS A 303 -21.94 -9.90 10.74
CA LYS A 303 -22.25 -11.34 10.77
C LYS A 303 -22.28 -11.89 12.20
N SER A 304 -23.28 -12.68 12.53
CA SER A 304 -23.28 -13.49 13.76
C SER A 304 -22.28 -14.65 13.64
N PRO A 305 -21.49 -14.98 14.67
CA PRO A 305 -21.45 -14.39 16.02
C PRO A 305 -20.49 -13.19 16.13
N LEU A 306 -19.90 -12.74 15.05
CA LEU A 306 -18.86 -11.69 15.00
C LEU A 306 -19.41 -10.29 15.34
N ASN A 307 -20.73 -10.10 15.35
CA ASN A 307 -21.40 -8.90 15.85
C ASN A 307 -21.38 -8.78 17.38
N ASP A 308 -21.10 -9.87 18.12
CA ASP A 308 -20.96 -9.85 19.57
C ASP A 308 -19.53 -9.44 19.99
N VAL A 309 -19.42 -8.40 20.85
CA VAL A 309 -18.13 -7.87 21.31
C VAL A 309 -17.40 -8.89 22.20
N ASN A 310 -18.11 -9.64 23.05
CA ASN A 310 -17.50 -10.67 23.91
C ASN A 310 -16.89 -11.79 23.08
N PHE A 311 -17.56 -12.17 21.98
CA PHE A 311 -17.01 -13.15 21.04
C PHE A 311 -15.71 -12.63 20.39
N ARG A 312 -15.69 -11.38 19.90
CA ARG A 312 -14.48 -10.78 19.29
C ARG A 312 -13.34 -10.66 20.32
N LYS A 313 -13.65 -10.26 21.57
CA LYS A 313 -12.67 -10.23 22.67
C LYS A 313 -12.12 -11.61 22.99
N ALA A 314 -12.96 -12.64 23.00
CA ALA A 314 -12.52 -14.01 23.22
C ALA A 314 -11.53 -14.47 22.13
N LEU A 315 -11.81 -14.17 20.86
CA LEU A 315 -10.88 -14.44 19.76
C LEU A 315 -9.52 -13.77 19.97
N SER A 316 -9.51 -12.47 20.32
CA SER A 316 -8.27 -11.70 20.51
C SER A 316 -7.46 -12.17 21.71
N LEU A 317 -8.11 -12.39 22.87
CA LEU A 317 -7.47 -12.80 24.12
C LEU A 317 -6.89 -14.23 24.07
N SER A 318 -7.34 -15.07 23.14
CA SER A 318 -6.84 -16.43 22.95
C SER A 318 -5.67 -16.53 21.97
N ILE A 319 -5.21 -15.42 21.38
CA ILE A 319 -4.06 -15.39 20.48
C ILE A 319 -2.78 -15.04 21.25
N ASP A 320 -1.85 -15.98 21.32
CA ASP A 320 -0.49 -15.76 21.83
C ASP A 320 0.37 -15.11 20.74
N ARG A 321 0.42 -13.78 20.77
CA ARG A 321 1.16 -12.97 19.79
C ARG A 321 2.67 -13.14 19.91
N ASP A 322 3.16 -13.36 21.13
CA ASP A 322 4.59 -13.61 21.39
C ASP A 322 5.06 -14.90 20.69
N LEU A 323 4.23 -15.96 20.73
CA LEU A 323 4.53 -17.20 20.02
C LEU A 323 4.61 -16.96 18.50
N ILE A 324 3.68 -16.18 17.94
CA ILE A 324 3.68 -15.85 16.50
C ILE A 324 4.96 -15.10 16.13
N VAL A 325 5.29 -14.04 16.86
CA VAL A 325 6.44 -13.19 16.54
C VAL A 325 7.76 -13.94 16.73
N LYS A 326 7.93 -14.63 17.86
CA LYS A 326 9.21 -15.28 18.21
C LYS A 326 9.46 -16.57 17.44
N SER A 327 8.41 -17.38 17.21
CA SER A 327 8.58 -18.74 16.67
C SER A 327 8.29 -18.85 15.18
N ILE A 328 7.37 -18.01 14.64
CA ILE A 328 6.94 -18.10 13.25
C ILE A 328 7.63 -17.04 12.39
N LEU A 329 7.62 -15.76 12.80
CA LEU A 329 8.07 -14.65 11.97
C LEU A 329 9.58 -14.46 11.94
N LYS A 330 10.25 -14.42 13.11
CA LYS A 330 11.71 -14.29 13.27
C LYS A 330 12.39 -13.08 12.59
N GLY A 331 11.59 -12.16 12.04
CA GLY A 331 12.04 -10.99 11.26
C GLY A 331 12.06 -9.68 12.05
N ASN A 332 12.27 -9.72 13.37
CA ASN A 332 12.29 -8.57 14.28
C ASN A 332 10.95 -7.82 14.42
N GLN A 333 9.84 -8.42 13.98
CA GLN A 333 8.51 -7.87 14.24
C GLN A 333 8.29 -7.71 15.74
N LYS A 334 7.50 -6.66 16.10
CA LYS A 334 7.09 -6.43 17.49
C LYS A 334 5.61 -6.78 17.65
N VAL A 335 5.27 -7.42 18.75
CA VAL A 335 3.86 -7.66 19.10
C VAL A 335 3.10 -6.34 19.12
N SER A 336 1.90 -6.32 18.56
CA SER A 336 0.99 -5.18 18.67
C SER A 336 -0.33 -5.57 19.32
N TYR A 337 -0.76 -4.75 20.25
CA TYR A 337 -2.07 -4.81 20.89
C TYR A 337 -2.94 -3.62 20.49
N SER A 338 -2.36 -2.62 19.84
CA SER A 338 -3.00 -1.44 19.25
C SER A 338 -3.09 -1.57 17.74
N PHE A 339 -4.01 -0.84 17.13
CA PHE A 339 -4.12 -0.81 15.67
C PHE A 339 -3.07 0.12 15.06
N THR A 340 -2.85 1.29 15.67
CA THR A 340 -1.76 2.18 15.28
C THR A 340 -0.42 1.62 15.74
N PRO A 341 0.60 1.51 14.87
CA PRO A 341 1.95 1.12 15.28
C PRO A 341 2.51 2.09 16.33
N PRO A 342 3.06 1.60 17.45
CA PRO A 342 3.70 2.46 18.44
C PRO A 342 5.00 3.06 17.86
N ASP A 343 5.20 4.35 18.09
CA ASP A 343 6.45 5.07 17.82
C ASP A 343 6.89 5.82 19.08
N GLU A 344 8.02 5.42 19.64
CA GLU A 344 8.56 5.98 20.88
C GLU A 344 8.91 7.49 20.74
N ASN A 345 9.13 7.97 19.52
CA ASN A 345 9.47 9.38 19.25
C ASN A 345 8.23 10.25 18.94
N SER A 346 7.05 9.65 18.77
CA SER A 346 5.83 10.36 18.43
C SER A 346 4.62 9.81 19.21
N TYR A 347 3.76 9.04 18.57
CA TYR A 347 2.56 8.47 19.16
C TYR A 347 2.78 7.03 19.62
N ASN A 348 2.50 6.76 20.89
CA ASN A 348 2.66 5.43 21.49
C ASN A 348 1.39 5.04 22.26
N PRO A 349 0.47 4.28 21.65
CA PRO A 349 -0.79 3.88 22.28
C PRO A 349 -0.57 3.11 23.57
N SER A 350 -1.30 3.47 24.61
CA SER A 350 -1.24 2.79 25.91
C SER A 350 -2.22 1.61 26.02
N THR A 351 -3.26 1.61 25.19
CA THR A 351 -4.33 0.61 25.24
C THR A 351 -3.84 -0.76 24.77
N LYS A 352 -4.11 -1.80 25.59
CA LYS A 352 -3.66 -3.17 25.35
C LYS A 352 -4.73 -4.19 25.71
N LEU A 353 -4.89 -5.21 24.86
CA LEU A 353 -5.67 -6.40 25.15
C LEU A 353 -4.75 -7.62 25.05
N GLU A 354 -4.06 -7.92 26.16
CA GLU A 354 -3.02 -8.96 26.22
C GLU A 354 -3.59 -10.37 26.23
N PHE A 355 -2.77 -11.35 25.86
CA PHE A 355 -3.10 -12.77 25.87
C PHE A 355 -3.59 -13.22 27.27
N ASN A 356 -4.83 -13.71 27.33
CA ASN A 356 -5.45 -14.24 28.54
C ASN A 356 -6.48 -15.32 28.19
N PRO A 357 -6.04 -16.58 28.03
CA PRO A 357 -6.93 -17.66 27.60
C PRO A 357 -8.02 -18.02 28.62
N VAL A 358 -7.83 -17.71 29.90
CA VAL A 358 -8.86 -17.92 30.93
C VAL A 358 -10.01 -16.95 30.74
N LYS A 359 -9.70 -15.65 30.59
CA LYS A 359 -10.70 -14.61 30.31
C LYS A 359 -11.36 -14.85 28.93
N ALA A 360 -10.57 -15.28 27.93
CA ALA A 360 -11.08 -15.63 26.60
C ALA A 360 -12.18 -16.68 26.68
N LYS A 361 -11.93 -17.77 27.42
CA LYS A 361 -12.91 -18.87 27.58
C LYS A 361 -14.19 -18.40 28.29
N LEU A 362 -14.08 -17.50 29.27
CA LEU A 362 -15.24 -16.93 29.96
C LEU A 362 -16.09 -16.11 29.00
N LEU A 363 -15.49 -15.15 28.29
CA LEU A 363 -16.19 -14.28 27.33
C LEU A 363 -16.79 -15.09 26.16
N PHE A 364 -16.09 -16.13 25.70
CA PHE A 364 -16.61 -17.03 24.66
C PHE A 364 -17.89 -17.75 25.12
N LYS A 365 -17.94 -18.20 26.38
CA LYS A 365 -19.15 -18.79 26.97
C LYS A 365 -20.27 -17.75 27.12
N GLU A 366 -19.94 -16.53 27.56
CA GLU A 366 -20.91 -15.43 27.73
C GLU A 366 -21.52 -14.98 26.42
N SER A 367 -20.81 -15.09 25.30
CA SER A 367 -21.35 -14.78 23.96
C SER A 367 -22.46 -15.72 23.51
N GLY A 368 -22.64 -16.88 24.17
CA GLY A 368 -23.66 -17.85 23.86
C GLY A 368 -23.47 -18.58 22.51
N TYR A 369 -22.29 -18.49 21.92
CA TYR A 369 -22.01 -19.16 20.65
C TYR A 369 -22.09 -20.68 20.78
N ASP A 370 -22.92 -21.30 19.91
CA ASP A 370 -22.97 -22.75 19.79
C ASP A 370 -21.86 -23.28 18.89
N ILE A 371 -20.94 -24.03 19.46
CA ILE A 371 -19.78 -24.63 18.79
C ILE A 371 -20.16 -25.63 17.69
N ASN A 372 -21.39 -26.10 17.66
CA ASN A 372 -21.91 -26.98 16.62
C ASN A 372 -22.39 -26.22 15.38
N ASN A 373 -22.40 -24.90 15.41
CA ASN A 373 -22.67 -24.07 14.24
C ASN A 373 -21.60 -24.28 13.16
N GLN A 374 -21.92 -23.84 11.94
CA GLN A 374 -20.96 -23.89 10.85
C GLN A 374 -19.67 -23.16 11.24
N PRO A 375 -18.50 -23.73 10.93
CA PRO A 375 -17.22 -23.12 11.26
C PRO A 375 -17.05 -21.79 10.51
N LEU A 376 -16.47 -20.80 11.21
CA LEU A 376 -16.12 -19.51 10.63
C LEU A 376 -14.99 -19.64 9.62
N GLU A 377 -15.01 -18.81 8.60
CA GLU A 377 -13.96 -18.70 7.60
C GLU A 377 -12.90 -17.68 7.99
N VAL A 378 -11.62 -18.04 7.81
CA VAL A 378 -10.50 -17.10 7.83
C VAL A 378 -9.94 -17.00 6.41
N LEU A 379 -10.22 -15.87 5.75
CA LEU A 379 -9.79 -15.57 4.40
C LEU A 379 -8.37 -14.95 4.42
N TYR A 380 -7.47 -15.41 3.55
CA TYR A 380 -6.17 -14.78 3.35
C TYR A 380 -5.69 -14.91 1.91
N ASN A 381 -4.90 -13.92 1.44
CA ASN A 381 -4.26 -13.98 0.13
C ASN A 381 -3.03 -14.88 0.15
N THR A 382 -2.69 -15.43 -1.02
CA THR A 382 -1.57 -16.38 -1.17
C THR A 382 -0.26 -15.78 -0.66
N SER A 383 0.26 -16.41 0.40
CA SER A 383 1.57 -16.19 1.01
C SER A 383 1.84 -17.30 2.02
N GLU A 384 3.05 -17.83 2.00
CA GLU A 384 3.48 -18.86 2.97
C GLU A 384 3.49 -18.32 4.40
N GLY A 385 3.88 -17.04 4.58
CA GLY A 385 3.83 -16.36 5.88
C GLY A 385 2.41 -16.25 6.43
N HIS A 386 1.44 -15.86 5.60
CA HIS A 386 0.03 -15.75 6.00
C HIS A 386 -0.55 -17.10 6.37
N GLN A 387 -0.22 -18.15 5.61
CA GLN A 387 -0.66 -19.51 5.88
C GLN A 387 -0.16 -20.00 7.26
N LYS A 388 1.13 -19.83 7.56
CA LYS A 388 1.73 -20.24 8.84
C LYS A 388 1.06 -19.53 10.02
N ILE A 389 0.79 -18.22 9.90
CA ILE A 389 0.11 -17.44 10.94
C ILE A 389 -1.33 -17.93 11.12
N ALA A 390 -2.07 -18.11 10.02
CA ALA A 390 -3.45 -18.56 10.06
C ALA A 390 -3.58 -19.95 10.70
N GLN A 391 -2.70 -20.88 10.37
CA GLN A 391 -2.63 -22.21 11.00
C GLN A 391 -2.35 -22.13 12.51
N ALA A 392 -1.42 -21.27 12.93
CA ALA A 392 -1.12 -21.10 14.35
C ALA A 392 -2.31 -20.53 15.12
N ILE A 393 -3.01 -19.54 14.57
CA ILE A 393 -4.20 -18.94 15.18
C ILE A 393 -5.36 -19.94 15.20
N GLN A 394 -5.58 -20.70 14.13
CA GLN A 394 -6.57 -21.81 14.08
C GLN A 394 -6.34 -22.79 15.24
N GLU A 395 -5.09 -23.23 15.47
CA GLU A 395 -4.75 -24.14 16.56
C GLU A 395 -4.93 -23.50 17.94
N MET A 396 -4.64 -22.19 18.11
CA MET A 396 -4.89 -21.47 19.34
C MET A 396 -6.38 -21.38 19.65
N TRP A 397 -7.23 -21.02 18.69
CA TRP A 397 -8.67 -20.96 18.85
C TRP A 397 -9.27 -22.33 19.17
N LYS A 398 -8.81 -23.37 18.50
CA LYS A 398 -9.20 -24.75 18.82
C LYS A 398 -8.79 -25.14 20.24
N LYS A 399 -7.54 -24.86 20.62
CA LYS A 399 -6.99 -25.22 21.95
C LYS A 399 -7.69 -24.52 23.10
N TYR A 400 -7.89 -23.19 23.00
CA TYR A 400 -8.35 -22.38 24.12
C TYR A 400 -9.87 -22.20 24.17
N LEU A 401 -10.53 -22.18 22.99
CA LEU A 401 -11.96 -21.95 22.87
C LEU A 401 -12.74 -23.19 22.41
N GLY A 402 -12.08 -24.21 21.86
CA GLY A 402 -12.70 -25.32 21.17
C GLY A 402 -13.26 -24.93 19.80
N LEU A 403 -12.99 -23.74 19.31
CA LEU A 403 -13.51 -23.19 18.07
C LEU A 403 -12.76 -23.76 16.85
N ASN A 404 -13.50 -24.35 15.91
CA ASN A 404 -12.96 -24.75 14.62
C ASN A 404 -13.22 -23.63 13.58
N VAL A 405 -12.20 -23.31 12.76
CA VAL A 405 -12.31 -22.36 11.66
C VAL A 405 -11.79 -23.00 10.37
N ILE A 406 -12.29 -22.53 9.23
CA ILE A 406 -11.82 -22.94 7.90
C ILE A 406 -10.83 -21.89 7.39
N LEU A 407 -9.69 -22.34 6.87
CA LEU A 407 -8.69 -21.47 6.27
C LEU A 407 -8.89 -21.44 4.75
N THR A 408 -9.18 -20.28 4.17
CA THR A 408 -9.41 -20.10 2.73
C THR A 408 -8.31 -19.24 2.13
N ASN A 409 -7.51 -19.85 1.25
CA ASN A 409 -6.49 -19.18 0.47
C ASN A 409 -7.01 -18.81 -0.92
N VAL A 410 -6.81 -17.58 -1.35
CA VAL A 410 -7.13 -17.09 -2.69
C VAL A 410 -6.03 -16.17 -3.22
N ASP A 411 -5.96 -15.96 -4.54
CA ASP A 411 -5.06 -14.98 -5.12
C ASP A 411 -5.40 -13.54 -4.70
N TRP A 412 -4.43 -12.62 -4.86
CA TRP A 412 -4.56 -11.23 -4.42
C TRP A 412 -5.79 -10.51 -4.97
N LYS A 413 -6.07 -10.66 -6.26
CA LYS A 413 -7.19 -9.98 -6.92
C LYS A 413 -8.56 -10.49 -6.41
N VAL A 414 -8.70 -11.80 -6.25
CA VAL A 414 -9.90 -12.42 -5.69
C VAL A 414 -10.07 -12.03 -4.22
N TYR A 415 -8.96 -12.00 -3.46
CA TYR A 415 -8.94 -11.55 -2.08
C TYR A 415 -9.50 -10.12 -1.94
N LEU A 416 -8.98 -9.16 -2.72
CA LEU A 416 -9.45 -7.77 -2.71
C LEU A 416 -10.93 -7.64 -3.09
N ALA A 417 -11.40 -8.43 -4.08
CA ALA A 417 -12.80 -8.42 -4.50
C ALA A 417 -13.72 -8.93 -3.38
N ARG A 418 -13.37 -10.05 -2.74
CA ARG A 418 -14.15 -10.61 -1.62
C ARG A 418 -14.19 -9.66 -0.43
N GLU A 419 -13.07 -9.03 -0.06
CA GLU A 419 -13.05 -8.03 1.01
C GLU A 419 -13.95 -6.83 0.71
N THR A 420 -13.93 -6.34 -0.54
CA THR A 420 -14.75 -5.19 -0.95
C THR A 420 -16.25 -5.54 -0.96
N GLN A 421 -16.61 -6.78 -1.25
CA GLN A 421 -17.98 -7.27 -1.26
C GLN A 421 -18.47 -7.71 0.13
N GLY A 422 -17.58 -7.75 1.16
CA GLY A 422 -17.93 -8.26 2.49
C GLY A 422 -18.12 -9.79 2.54
N GLU A 423 -17.56 -10.50 1.56
CA GLU A 423 -17.66 -11.96 1.43
C GLU A 423 -16.58 -12.69 2.24
N PHE A 424 -16.53 -12.41 3.54
CA PHE A 424 -15.64 -13.04 4.52
C PHE A 424 -16.30 -12.99 5.90
N ASP A 425 -15.85 -13.86 6.81
CA ASP A 425 -16.16 -13.76 8.24
C ASP A 425 -15.01 -13.04 8.95
N ILE A 426 -13.82 -13.59 8.85
CA ILE A 426 -12.56 -12.98 9.32
C ILE A 426 -11.64 -12.95 8.13
N SER A 427 -10.96 -11.83 7.88
CA SER A 427 -9.94 -11.77 6.85
C SER A 427 -8.59 -11.34 7.42
N ARG A 428 -7.53 -11.94 6.90
CA ARG A 428 -6.19 -11.45 7.15
C ARG A 428 -6.04 -10.07 6.53
N ALA A 429 -5.54 -9.10 7.25
CA ALA A 429 -5.31 -7.78 6.68
C ALA A 429 -3.96 -7.21 7.14
N GLY A 430 -3.54 -6.15 6.50
CA GLY A 430 -2.43 -5.32 6.90
C GLY A 430 -2.70 -3.91 6.44
N TRP A 431 -2.40 -2.95 7.29
CA TRP A 431 -2.41 -1.54 6.93
C TRP A 431 -1.01 -0.98 7.06
N ILE A 432 -0.54 -0.39 5.98
CA ILE A 432 0.68 0.38 5.95
C ILE A 432 0.24 1.84 5.90
N GLY A 433 0.83 2.68 6.75
CA GLY A 433 0.49 4.09 6.75
C GLY A 433 0.72 4.72 5.38
N ASP A 434 -0.27 5.43 4.87
CA ASP A 434 -0.19 6.11 3.58
C ASP A 434 0.69 7.38 3.68
N TYR A 435 0.85 7.90 4.89
CA TYR A 435 1.69 9.04 5.24
C TYR A 435 2.15 8.91 6.70
N PRO A 436 3.23 9.60 7.13
CA PRO A 436 3.85 9.42 8.44
C PRO A 436 3.11 10.19 9.57
N ASP A 437 1.82 9.93 9.74
CA ASP A 437 1.00 10.40 10.88
C ASP A 437 0.07 9.27 11.36
N PRO A 438 -0.14 9.09 12.68
CA PRO A 438 -1.04 8.09 13.24
C PRO A 438 -2.47 8.13 12.69
N PHE A 439 -2.93 9.29 12.24
CA PHE A 439 -4.26 9.47 11.70
C PHE A 439 -4.58 8.51 10.54
N THR A 440 -3.59 8.15 9.70
CA THR A 440 -3.76 7.20 8.59
C THR A 440 -4.29 5.83 9.02
N PHE A 441 -4.10 5.43 10.28
CA PHE A 441 -4.64 4.18 10.84
C PHE A 441 -6.05 4.38 11.38
N LEU A 442 -6.23 5.41 12.19
CA LEU A 442 -7.50 5.63 12.89
C LEU A 442 -8.60 6.11 11.96
N ASP A 443 -8.29 7.01 11.02
CA ASP A 443 -9.26 7.51 10.04
C ASP A 443 -9.85 6.40 9.18
N MET A 444 -9.06 5.36 8.86
CA MET A 444 -9.54 4.19 8.12
C MET A 444 -10.76 3.53 8.78
N MET A 445 -10.88 3.60 10.11
CA MET A 445 -11.95 2.95 10.88
C MET A 445 -13.17 3.83 11.13
N VAL A 446 -13.15 5.10 10.67
CA VAL A 446 -14.32 6.00 10.71
C VAL A 446 -15.47 5.38 9.90
N THR A 447 -16.68 5.61 10.35
CA THR A 447 -17.90 5.10 9.70
C THR A 447 -17.95 5.50 8.22
N ASP A 448 -18.28 4.54 7.35
CA ASP A 448 -18.39 4.70 5.90
C ASP A 448 -17.10 5.12 5.16
N ARG A 449 -15.93 5.00 5.78
CA ARG A 449 -14.65 5.12 5.06
C ARG A 449 -14.47 3.97 4.06
N GLY A 450 -13.92 4.27 2.89
CA GLY A 450 -13.78 3.32 1.80
C GLY A 450 -12.96 2.06 2.13
N ASN A 451 -12.01 2.18 3.07
CA ASN A 451 -11.17 1.09 3.55
C ASN A 451 -11.67 0.44 4.85
N ASN A 452 -12.72 0.98 5.50
CA ASN A 452 -13.42 0.32 6.60
C ASN A 452 -14.34 -0.78 6.04
N LYS A 453 -13.82 -1.97 5.89
CA LYS A 453 -14.55 -3.14 5.35
C LYS A 453 -15.09 -4.06 6.45
N THR A 454 -15.11 -3.58 7.71
CA THR A 454 -15.58 -4.35 8.86
C THR A 454 -17.10 -4.28 9.05
N GLY A 455 -17.74 -3.25 8.50
CA GLY A 455 -19.12 -2.90 8.80
C GLY A 455 -19.32 -2.29 10.19
N TRP A 456 -18.23 -2.05 10.94
CA TRP A 456 -18.26 -1.40 12.23
C TRP A 456 -18.46 0.11 12.10
N SER A 457 -19.27 0.67 13.01
CA SER A 457 -19.50 2.10 13.15
C SER A 457 -19.62 2.49 14.62
N ASN A 458 -19.09 3.66 14.98
CA ASN A 458 -19.22 4.20 16.33
C ASN A 458 -19.20 5.74 16.28
N ALA A 459 -20.35 6.37 16.55
CA ALA A 459 -20.51 7.83 16.46
C ALA A 459 -19.56 8.60 17.39
N ARG A 460 -19.20 8.05 18.57
CA ARG A 460 -18.25 8.70 19.48
C ARG A 460 -16.82 8.63 18.95
N TYR A 461 -16.45 7.52 18.32
CA TYR A 461 -15.18 7.39 17.61
C TYR A 461 -15.05 8.42 16.49
N ASP A 462 -16.07 8.52 15.66
CA ASP A 462 -16.11 9.46 14.54
C ASP A 462 -16.01 10.92 15.02
N GLU A 463 -16.73 11.27 16.11
CA GLU A 463 -16.66 12.61 16.72
C GLU A 463 -15.25 12.93 17.22
N ILE A 464 -14.59 11.99 17.92
CA ILE A 464 -13.23 12.17 18.43
C ILE A 464 -12.25 12.43 17.28
N LEU A 465 -12.33 11.66 16.20
CA LEU A 465 -11.42 11.82 15.06
C LEU A 465 -11.69 13.11 14.28
N ASN A 466 -12.94 13.52 14.12
CA ASN A 466 -13.28 14.82 13.55
C ASN A 466 -12.70 15.97 14.40
N ASN A 467 -12.76 15.86 15.73
CA ASN A 467 -12.14 16.83 16.64
C ASN A 467 -10.61 16.80 16.52
N ALA A 468 -10.00 15.62 16.40
CA ALA A 468 -8.56 15.48 16.23
C ALA A 468 -8.06 16.11 14.93
N ALA A 469 -8.80 15.95 13.83
CA ALA A 469 -8.47 16.54 12.53
C ALA A 469 -8.39 18.08 12.58
N SER A 470 -9.13 18.73 13.50
CA SER A 470 -9.11 20.19 13.67
C SER A 470 -8.02 20.70 14.64
N GLN A 471 -7.25 19.79 15.29
CA GLN A 471 -6.27 20.19 16.29
C GLN A 471 -4.91 20.54 15.68
N ILE A 472 -4.47 21.79 15.87
CA ILE A 472 -3.11 22.23 15.51
C ILE A 472 -2.07 21.65 16.50
N SER A 473 -2.42 21.57 17.79
CA SER A 473 -1.54 21.02 18.82
C SER A 473 -1.38 19.51 18.67
N THR A 474 -0.18 19.05 18.37
CA THR A 474 0.16 17.63 18.26
C THR A 474 -0.15 16.87 19.55
N THR A 475 0.12 17.45 20.73
CA THR A 475 -0.19 16.80 22.02
C THR A 475 -1.68 16.56 22.19
N LYS A 476 -2.52 17.58 21.95
CA LYS A 476 -3.98 17.43 22.05
C LYS A 476 -4.52 16.45 21.01
N ARG A 477 -3.94 16.44 19.82
CA ARG A 477 -4.30 15.49 18.76
C ARG A 477 -3.99 14.05 19.21
N TYR A 478 -2.83 13.80 19.81
CA TYR A 478 -2.45 12.49 20.31
C TYR A 478 -3.29 12.02 21.50
N GLU A 479 -3.75 12.92 22.36
CA GLU A 479 -4.72 12.61 23.42
C GLU A 479 -6.04 12.09 22.83
N LEU A 480 -6.54 12.74 21.77
CA LEU A 480 -7.74 12.30 21.07
C LEU A 480 -7.53 10.97 20.32
N TYR A 481 -6.36 10.75 19.75
CA TYR A 481 -6.02 9.45 19.14
C TYR A 481 -6.02 8.33 20.16
N GLU A 482 -5.54 8.56 21.38
CA GLU A 482 -5.57 7.58 22.48
C GLU A 482 -7.01 7.23 22.89
N GLU A 483 -7.92 8.23 22.96
CA GLU A 483 -9.34 7.98 23.21
C GLU A 483 -9.98 7.14 22.10
N ALA A 484 -9.68 7.44 20.84
CA ALA A 484 -10.19 6.70 19.69
C ALA A 484 -9.63 5.26 19.67
N GLU A 485 -8.32 5.09 19.85
CA GLU A 485 -7.67 3.77 19.90
C GLU A 485 -8.28 2.89 21.00
N LYS A 486 -8.61 3.48 22.15
CA LYS A 486 -9.26 2.76 23.24
C LYS A 486 -10.65 2.22 22.84
N ILE A 487 -11.48 3.02 22.19
CA ILE A 487 -12.79 2.58 21.71
C ILE A 487 -12.60 1.43 20.70
N LEU A 488 -11.67 1.59 19.77
CA LEU A 488 -11.38 0.61 18.73
C LEU A 488 -10.96 -0.74 19.32
N ILE A 489 -10.08 -0.74 20.32
CA ILE A 489 -9.60 -1.96 20.98
C ILE A 489 -10.64 -2.52 21.97
N ASP A 490 -11.49 -1.68 22.55
CA ASP A 490 -12.59 -2.15 23.40
C ASP A 490 -13.70 -2.83 22.57
N GLU A 491 -13.92 -2.43 21.32
CA GLU A 491 -14.97 -3.02 20.46
C GLU A 491 -14.43 -4.03 19.45
N LEU A 492 -13.14 -4.03 19.15
CA LEU A 492 -12.41 -5.00 18.31
C LEU A 492 -13.05 -5.32 16.96
N PRO A 493 -13.32 -4.34 16.08
CA PRO A 493 -13.62 -4.65 14.69
C PRO A 493 -12.39 -5.19 13.95
N VAL A 494 -11.21 -4.98 14.52
CA VAL A 494 -9.93 -5.51 14.07
C VAL A 494 -9.19 -6.16 15.25
N ILE A 495 -8.41 -7.20 14.98
CA ILE A 495 -7.52 -7.85 15.96
C ILE A 495 -6.08 -7.58 15.54
N PRO A 496 -5.40 -6.58 16.12
CA PRO A 496 -3.98 -6.34 15.87
C PRO A 496 -3.13 -7.52 16.34
N LEU A 497 -2.11 -7.87 15.57
CA LEU A 497 -1.22 -9.01 15.88
C LEU A 497 0.22 -8.56 16.10
N TYR A 498 0.79 -7.81 15.14
CA TYR A 498 2.15 -7.28 15.26
C TYR A 498 2.35 -6.07 14.36
N THR A 499 3.33 -5.24 14.69
CA THR A 499 3.82 -4.19 13.80
C THR A 499 4.80 -4.78 12.79
N TYR A 500 4.68 -4.33 11.55
CA TYR A 500 5.55 -4.78 10.48
C TYR A 500 7.01 -4.36 10.68
N THR A 501 7.89 -5.24 10.26
CA THR A 501 9.26 -4.94 9.92
C THR A 501 9.45 -5.30 8.46
N ARG A 502 10.07 -4.44 7.69
CA ARG A 502 10.50 -4.80 6.34
C ARG A 502 11.72 -5.69 6.43
N THR A 503 11.63 -6.86 5.82
CA THR A 503 12.72 -7.82 5.70
C THR A 503 12.74 -8.33 4.26
N TYR A 504 13.76 -7.95 3.51
CA TYR A 504 13.92 -8.27 2.09
C TYR A 504 15.39 -8.38 1.70
N LEU A 505 15.67 -8.89 0.49
CA LEU A 505 17.02 -8.96 -0.04
C LEU A 505 17.22 -7.91 -1.12
N LEU A 506 18.32 -7.18 -1.02
CA LEU A 506 18.71 -6.14 -1.96
C LEU A 506 20.15 -6.38 -2.42
N SER A 507 20.37 -6.41 -3.73
CA SER A 507 21.70 -6.51 -4.32
C SER A 507 22.53 -5.28 -3.98
N GLU A 508 23.79 -5.48 -3.62
CA GLU A 508 24.76 -4.39 -3.38
C GLU A 508 24.98 -3.51 -4.62
N ARG A 509 24.52 -3.94 -5.80
CA ARG A 509 24.56 -3.14 -7.03
C ARG A 509 23.54 -2.00 -7.05
N VAL A 510 22.46 -2.10 -6.26
CA VAL A 510 21.47 -1.02 -6.14
C VAL A 510 21.98 0.01 -5.14
N LYS A 511 22.18 1.25 -5.60
CA LYS A 511 22.68 2.35 -4.77
C LYS A 511 21.58 3.36 -4.46
N ASN A 512 21.79 4.11 -3.40
CA ASN A 512 20.90 5.17 -2.90
C ASN A 512 19.54 4.66 -2.38
N TRP A 513 19.38 3.37 -2.20
CA TRP A 513 18.20 2.80 -1.55
C TRP A 513 18.18 3.18 -0.06
N GLN A 514 17.11 3.82 0.38
CA GLN A 514 16.96 4.30 1.76
C GLN A 514 16.02 3.41 2.57
N LYS A 515 16.39 3.15 3.83
CA LYS A 515 15.50 2.53 4.82
C LYS A 515 14.61 3.63 5.40
N ASN A 516 13.34 3.60 5.12
CA ASN A 516 12.37 4.57 5.62
C ASN A 516 11.09 3.88 6.08
N ILE A 517 10.28 4.57 6.89
CA ILE A 517 9.12 3.96 7.55
C ILE A 517 8.00 3.55 6.58
N LEU A 518 7.94 4.14 5.38
CA LEU A 518 6.95 3.80 4.34
C LEU A 518 7.50 2.82 3.29
N ASP A 519 8.77 2.41 3.37
CA ASP A 519 9.48 1.59 2.37
C ASP A 519 9.32 2.13 0.93
N THR A 520 9.21 3.45 0.81
CA THR A 520 9.01 4.15 -0.46
C THR A 520 10.33 4.75 -0.92
N ASN A 521 10.81 4.28 -2.07
CA ASN A 521 12.05 4.75 -2.69
C ASN A 521 11.76 5.20 -4.12
N PRO A 522 11.63 6.52 -4.38
CA PRO A 522 11.43 7.04 -5.72
C PRO A 522 12.59 6.63 -6.64
N TYR A 523 12.28 5.94 -7.73
CA TYR A 523 13.27 5.24 -8.57
C TYR A 523 14.23 6.18 -9.28
N GLN A 524 13.85 7.43 -9.54
CA GLN A 524 14.71 8.45 -10.16
C GLN A 524 15.93 8.81 -9.30
N PHE A 525 15.95 8.47 -8.01
CA PHE A 525 17.09 8.71 -7.12
C PHE A 525 18.05 7.51 -7.02
N LEU A 526 17.67 6.37 -7.59
CA LEU A 526 18.47 5.16 -7.53
C LEU A 526 19.50 5.09 -8.66
N SER A 527 20.55 4.29 -8.46
CA SER A 527 21.50 3.91 -9.52
C SER A 527 21.91 2.45 -9.40
N LEU A 528 22.42 1.89 -10.50
CA LEU A 528 22.95 0.53 -10.57
C LEU A 528 24.46 0.60 -10.89
N GLU A 529 25.26 -0.23 -10.18
CA GLU A 529 26.73 -0.34 -10.34
C GLU A 529 27.17 -1.76 -10.62
#